data_0acee077c8615998853bcc31895f15c9
#
_entry.id   0acee077c8615998853bcc31895f15c9
#
_cell.length_a   1.000
_cell.length_b   1.000
_cell.length_c   1.000
_cell.angle_alpha   90.00
_cell.angle_beta   90.00
_cell.angle_gamma   90.00
#
_symmetry.space_group_name_H-M   'P 1'
#
loop_
_entity.id
_entity.type
_entity.pdbx_description
1 polymer ?
#
loop_
_entity_poly.entity_id
_entity_poly.type
_entity_poly.pdbx_seq_one_letter_code
_entity_poly.pdbx_strand_id
1 'polypeptide(L)'
;LVGSEMCIRDSPEGAPISKIEATRSYGANVVLVPGVYDDAYAEAVRLRDEQGLTFIHPFNDYRIMAGQGTLGLEILEQLPDVDAIFVPIGGGGLIGGLAYAVKHLKPACRVIGVQAAGAPSMAESLKKGEIITLSSVDTIADGIKVKTPGDLTFDMCRQYVDEVVTVTESEIASAILTVLEKQKLVAEGAGAVGIAAAMYHKASIEGQTVCALLSGGNVDVTMLERILTRGLAKEGRTVTFSTVLPDQPHALASFLEVVSSLGANVLD
;
A
#
# COMPACT_ATOMS: atom_id res chain seq x y z
N LEU A 1 17.14 6.20 -9.96
CA LEU A 1 17.78 5.53 -11.09
C LEU A 1 18.79 6.50 -11.73
N VAL A 2 19.96 6.63 -11.11
CA VAL A 2 21.06 7.44 -11.65
C VAL A 2 21.82 6.55 -12.66
N GLY A 3 21.89 6.99 -13.93
CA GLY A 3 22.68 6.33 -14.97
C GLY A 3 21.94 5.36 -15.90
N SER A 4 20.64 5.46 -16.02
CA SER A 4 19.84 4.58 -16.88
C SER A 4 19.53 5.19 -18.25
N GLU A 5 20.53 5.52 -19.04
CA GLU A 5 20.34 5.96 -20.44
C GLU A 5 19.68 4.90 -21.34
N MET A 6 19.49 3.66 -20.83
CA MET A 6 18.85 2.54 -21.53
C MET A 6 17.74 1.88 -20.71
N CYS A 7 17.04 2.62 -19.85
CA CYS A 7 15.92 2.08 -19.10
C CYS A 7 14.63 2.22 -19.91
N ILE A 8 13.97 1.09 -20.21
CA ILE A 8 12.62 1.08 -20.75
C ILE A 8 11.69 0.75 -19.58
N ARG A 9 10.64 1.55 -19.42
CA ARG A 9 9.58 1.28 -18.46
C ARG A 9 8.24 1.19 -19.18
N ASP A 10 7.64 0.03 -19.10
CA ASP A 10 6.29 -0.19 -19.60
C ASP A 10 5.29 0.25 -18.54
N SER A 11 4.22 0.90 -18.97
CA SER A 11 3.17 1.39 -18.10
C SER A 11 1.83 1.32 -18.83
N PRO A 12 0.73 0.94 -18.14
CA PRO A 12 -0.61 1.05 -18.71
C PRO A 12 -0.91 2.50 -19.08
N GLU A 13 -1.67 2.73 -20.16
CA GLU A 13 -2.10 4.08 -20.57
C GLU A 13 -2.88 4.82 -19.49
N GLY A 14 -3.57 4.08 -18.61
CA GLY A 14 -4.30 4.62 -17.45
C GLY A 14 -3.42 4.97 -16.23
N ALA A 15 -2.09 4.86 -16.33
CA ALA A 15 -1.20 5.23 -15.23
C ALA A 15 -1.24 6.75 -14.98
N PRO A 16 -1.09 7.21 -13.72
CA PRO A 16 -1.07 8.63 -13.40
C PRO A 16 -0.02 9.40 -14.20
N ILE A 17 -0.43 10.50 -14.82
CA ILE A 17 0.45 11.34 -15.68
C ILE A 17 1.70 11.78 -14.92
N SER A 18 1.55 12.11 -13.63
CA SER A 18 2.68 12.49 -12.77
C SER A 18 3.76 11.41 -12.68
N LYS A 19 3.38 10.12 -12.61
CA LYS A 19 4.32 8.99 -12.60
C LYS A 19 5.03 8.81 -13.94
N ILE A 20 4.30 8.99 -15.05
CA ILE A 20 4.84 8.90 -16.42
C ILE A 20 5.87 10.01 -16.63
N GLU A 21 5.51 11.26 -16.35
CA GLU A 21 6.38 12.42 -16.55
C GLU A 21 7.60 12.39 -15.62
N ALA A 22 7.44 12.00 -14.37
CA ALA A 22 8.57 11.81 -13.47
C ALA A 22 9.55 10.76 -13.98
N THR A 23 9.05 9.64 -14.51
CA THR A 23 9.91 8.60 -15.10
C THR A 23 10.66 9.11 -16.33
N ARG A 24 9.99 9.86 -17.22
CA ARG A 24 10.61 10.48 -18.39
C ARG A 24 11.68 11.52 -18.01
N SER A 25 11.43 12.30 -16.95
CA SER A 25 12.38 13.32 -16.50
C SER A 25 13.71 12.74 -16.02
N TYR A 26 13.74 11.46 -15.65
CA TYR A 26 14.98 10.72 -15.33
C TYR A 26 15.67 10.11 -16.55
N GLY A 27 15.22 10.42 -17.77
CA GLY A 27 15.83 9.94 -19.01
C GLY A 27 15.39 8.52 -19.43
N ALA A 28 14.38 7.94 -18.78
CA ALA A 28 13.87 6.63 -19.18
C ALA A 28 12.94 6.72 -20.41
N ASN A 29 13.01 5.73 -21.29
CA ASN A 29 12.04 5.52 -22.35
C ASN A 29 10.77 4.90 -21.75
N VAL A 30 9.65 5.63 -21.79
CA VAL A 30 8.37 5.12 -21.29
C VAL A 30 7.54 4.62 -22.45
N VAL A 31 7.24 3.33 -22.45
CA VAL A 31 6.34 2.66 -23.38
C VAL A 31 4.95 2.56 -22.73
N LEU A 32 3.97 3.28 -23.31
CA LEU A 32 2.58 3.20 -22.83
C LEU A 32 1.86 2.08 -23.58
N VAL A 33 1.21 1.22 -22.83
CA VAL A 33 0.52 0.04 -23.36
C VAL A 33 -0.98 0.17 -23.08
N PRO A 34 -1.84 0.08 -24.10
CA PRO A 34 -3.28 0.01 -23.89
C PRO A 34 -3.64 -1.19 -23.01
N GLY A 35 -4.49 -0.99 -22.00
CA GLY A 35 -4.95 -2.06 -21.12
C GLY A 35 -4.52 -1.89 -19.67
N VAL A 36 -4.25 -3.01 -18.99
CA VAL A 36 -3.93 -3.08 -17.57
C VAL A 36 -2.46 -3.51 -17.33
N TYR A 37 -2.11 -3.74 -16.08
CA TYR A 37 -0.75 -4.16 -15.69
C TYR A 37 -0.25 -5.39 -16.45
N ASP A 38 -1.11 -6.40 -16.66
CA ASP A 38 -0.73 -7.64 -17.33
C ASP A 38 -0.34 -7.42 -18.80
N ASP A 39 -1.00 -6.46 -19.48
CA ASP A 39 -0.68 -6.08 -20.87
C ASP A 39 0.69 -5.39 -20.93
N ALA A 40 0.96 -4.46 -20.02
CA ALA A 40 2.25 -3.80 -19.89
C ALA A 40 3.37 -4.81 -19.56
N TYR A 41 3.09 -5.79 -18.70
CA TYR A 41 4.02 -6.87 -18.39
C TYR A 41 4.35 -7.72 -19.62
N ALA A 42 3.34 -8.11 -20.39
CA ALA A 42 3.54 -8.89 -21.62
C ALA A 42 4.41 -8.13 -22.65
N GLU A 43 4.19 -6.82 -22.78
CA GLU A 43 5.02 -5.96 -23.65
C GLU A 43 6.46 -5.85 -23.14
N ALA A 44 6.67 -5.73 -21.83
CA ALA A 44 8.00 -5.73 -21.25
C ALA A 44 8.77 -7.02 -21.55
N VAL A 45 8.08 -8.18 -21.44
CA VAL A 45 8.66 -9.48 -21.79
C VAL A 45 8.98 -9.55 -23.28
N ARG A 46 8.10 -9.08 -24.16
CA ARG A 46 8.34 -9.02 -25.60
C ARG A 46 9.58 -8.18 -25.94
N LEU A 47 9.68 -6.96 -25.38
CA LEU A 47 10.83 -6.06 -25.59
C LEU A 47 12.13 -6.67 -25.06
N ARG A 48 12.09 -7.36 -23.93
CA ARG A 48 13.23 -8.12 -23.41
C ARG A 48 13.74 -9.13 -24.44
N ASP A 49 12.83 -9.93 -24.98
CA ASP A 49 13.19 -11.05 -25.87
C ASP A 49 13.65 -10.55 -27.26
N GLU A 50 13.02 -9.51 -27.79
CA GLU A 50 13.39 -8.93 -29.12
C GLU A 50 14.66 -8.09 -29.10
N GLN A 51 14.92 -7.37 -27.99
CA GLN A 51 16.04 -6.42 -27.91
C GLN A 51 17.19 -6.93 -27.02
N GLY A 52 17.06 -8.13 -26.42
CA GLY A 52 18.09 -8.69 -25.54
C GLY A 52 18.27 -7.90 -24.23
N LEU A 53 17.21 -7.24 -23.75
CA LEU A 53 17.25 -6.41 -22.55
C LEU A 53 17.25 -7.25 -21.27
N THR A 54 17.84 -6.72 -20.20
CA THR A 54 17.70 -7.32 -18.88
C THR A 54 16.37 -6.91 -18.26
N PHE A 55 15.49 -7.88 -18.06
CA PHE A 55 14.22 -7.65 -17.37
C PHE A 55 14.43 -7.69 -15.85
N ILE A 56 13.94 -6.65 -15.17
CA ILE A 56 13.94 -6.57 -13.71
C ILE A 56 12.50 -6.75 -13.25
N HIS A 57 12.20 -7.92 -12.71
CA HIS A 57 10.86 -8.21 -12.19
C HIS A 57 10.56 -7.34 -10.97
N PRO A 58 9.35 -6.79 -10.79
CA PRO A 58 9.04 -5.89 -9.68
C PRO A 58 9.09 -6.56 -8.29
N PHE A 59 8.93 -7.87 -8.19
CA PHE A 59 8.94 -8.59 -6.90
C PHE A 59 9.40 -10.05 -6.97
N ASN A 60 9.15 -10.77 -8.06
CA ASN A 60 9.34 -12.23 -8.15
C ASN A 60 10.73 -12.58 -8.70
N ASP A 61 11.77 -12.16 -8.02
CA ASP A 61 13.19 -12.45 -8.33
C ASP A 61 13.98 -12.44 -7.00
N TYR A 62 14.82 -13.44 -6.77
CA TYR A 62 15.64 -13.54 -5.55
C TYR A 62 16.58 -12.35 -5.36
N ARG A 63 17.09 -11.74 -6.43
CA ARG A 63 17.94 -10.54 -6.34
C ARG A 63 17.16 -9.32 -5.87
N ILE A 64 15.91 -9.20 -6.31
CA ILE A 64 15.01 -8.15 -5.83
C ILE A 64 14.68 -8.38 -4.36
N MET A 65 14.30 -9.61 -3.97
CA MET A 65 14.05 -9.95 -2.57
C MET A 65 15.28 -9.73 -1.69
N ALA A 66 16.47 -10.07 -2.16
CA ALA A 66 17.72 -9.84 -1.42
C ALA A 66 17.95 -8.33 -1.16
N GLY A 67 17.71 -7.48 -2.16
CA GLY A 67 17.74 -6.02 -1.99
C GLY A 67 16.74 -5.54 -0.93
N GLN A 68 15.51 -6.07 -0.93
CA GLN A 68 14.50 -5.73 0.09
C GLN A 68 14.87 -6.29 1.48
N GLY A 69 15.60 -7.36 1.54
CA GLY A 69 16.09 -7.98 2.78
C GLY A 69 17.01 -7.07 3.60
N THR A 70 17.74 -6.15 2.96
CA THR A 70 18.59 -5.17 3.65
C THR A 70 17.82 -4.33 4.66
N LEU A 71 16.54 -4.04 4.39
CA LEU A 71 15.67 -3.34 5.31
C LEU A 71 15.49 -4.10 6.63
N GLY A 72 15.39 -5.44 6.58
CA GLY A 72 15.35 -6.27 7.79
C GLY A 72 16.62 -6.15 8.62
N LEU A 73 17.79 -6.03 7.98
CA LEU A 73 19.07 -5.81 8.67
C LEU A 73 19.08 -4.47 9.41
N GLU A 74 18.69 -3.41 8.71
CA GLU A 74 18.64 -2.06 9.28
C GLU A 74 17.64 -1.94 10.45
N ILE A 75 16.47 -2.59 10.34
CA ILE A 75 15.49 -2.61 11.44
C ILE A 75 16.08 -3.30 12.67
N LEU A 76 16.71 -4.46 12.51
CA LEU A 76 17.31 -5.18 13.63
C LEU A 76 18.48 -4.45 14.26
N GLU A 77 19.24 -3.67 13.47
CA GLU A 77 20.32 -2.81 13.99
C GLU A 77 19.76 -1.63 14.78
N GLN A 78 18.73 -0.95 14.25
CA GLN A 78 18.16 0.25 14.87
C GLN A 78 17.21 -0.07 16.04
N LEU A 79 16.57 -1.23 16.03
CA LEU A 79 15.60 -1.68 17.03
C LEU A 79 15.89 -3.14 17.43
N PRO A 80 16.99 -3.38 18.18
CA PRO A 80 17.40 -4.75 18.55
C PRO A 80 16.35 -5.55 19.33
N ASP A 81 15.50 -4.86 20.11
CA ASP A 81 14.46 -5.46 20.94
C ASP A 81 13.11 -5.62 20.25
N VAL A 82 13.03 -5.44 18.91
CA VAL A 82 11.79 -5.59 18.17
C VAL A 82 11.23 -7.01 18.29
N ASP A 83 9.96 -7.13 18.68
CA ASP A 83 9.25 -8.39 18.82
C ASP A 83 8.40 -8.73 17.58
N ALA A 84 7.88 -7.70 16.90
CA ALA A 84 7.05 -7.88 15.71
C ALA A 84 7.26 -6.78 14.68
N ILE A 85 7.23 -7.13 13.40
CA ILE A 85 7.37 -6.20 12.27
C ILE A 85 6.17 -6.36 11.35
N PHE A 86 5.40 -5.28 11.13
CA PHE A 86 4.33 -5.23 10.14
C PHE A 86 4.87 -4.77 8.79
N VAL A 87 4.65 -5.59 7.76
CA VAL A 87 5.20 -5.39 6.41
C VAL A 87 4.11 -5.44 5.35
N PRO A 88 4.00 -4.46 4.46
CA PRO A 88 3.05 -4.48 3.35
C PRO A 88 3.30 -5.67 2.39
N ILE A 89 2.22 -6.29 1.90
CA ILE A 89 2.29 -7.32 0.88
C ILE A 89 1.47 -6.93 -0.35
N GLY A 90 2.16 -6.74 -1.48
CA GLY A 90 1.57 -6.84 -2.81
C GLY A 90 1.92 -8.19 -3.43
N GLY A 91 2.86 -8.24 -4.36
CA GLY A 91 3.37 -9.49 -4.93
C GLY A 91 4.32 -10.31 -4.04
N GLY A 92 4.69 -9.80 -2.86
CA GLY A 92 5.47 -10.52 -1.85
C GLY A 92 6.98 -10.26 -1.84
N GLY A 93 7.52 -9.44 -2.75
CA GLY A 93 8.97 -9.21 -2.85
C GLY A 93 9.59 -8.57 -1.61
N LEU A 94 8.97 -7.52 -1.09
CA LEU A 94 9.43 -6.81 0.10
C LEU A 94 9.44 -7.72 1.32
N ILE A 95 8.29 -8.32 1.64
CA ILE A 95 8.17 -9.16 2.83
C ILE A 95 8.98 -10.44 2.72
N GLY A 96 9.08 -11.05 1.53
CA GLY A 96 9.87 -12.26 1.32
C GLY A 96 11.35 -12.06 1.67
N GLY A 97 11.93 -10.95 1.19
CA GLY A 97 13.31 -10.59 1.50
C GLY A 97 13.51 -10.20 2.96
N LEU A 98 12.65 -9.33 3.49
CA LEU A 98 12.72 -8.88 4.88
C LEU A 98 12.55 -10.05 5.85
N ALA A 99 11.55 -10.90 5.64
CA ALA A 99 11.27 -12.04 6.51
C ALA A 99 12.43 -13.04 6.51
N TYR A 100 13.02 -13.30 5.35
CA TYR A 100 14.22 -14.14 5.26
C TYR A 100 15.35 -13.61 6.15
N ALA A 101 15.70 -12.33 6.01
CA ALA A 101 16.76 -11.71 6.79
C ALA A 101 16.46 -11.73 8.31
N VAL A 102 15.24 -11.34 8.69
CA VAL A 102 14.82 -11.29 10.10
C VAL A 102 14.83 -12.69 10.72
N LYS A 103 14.27 -13.69 10.06
CA LYS A 103 14.18 -15.05 10.61
C LYS A 103 15.54 -15.75 10.76
N HIS A 104 16.53 -15.38 9.96
CA HIS A 104 17.88 -15.92 10.11
C HIS A 104 18.68 -15.23 11.23
N LEU A 105 18.43 -13.96 11.51
CA LEU A 105 19.15 -13.18 12.53
C LEU A 105 18.46 -13.15 13.88
N LYS A 106 17.12 -13.06 13.88
CA LYS A 106 16.29 -13.00 15.09
C LYS A 106 15.03 -13.87 14.90
N PRO A 107 15.13 -15.21 14.96
CA PRO A 107 14.02 -16.13 14.70
C PRO A 107 12.78 -15.89 15.56
N ALA A 108 12.95 -15.36 16.77
CA ALA A 108 11.83 -15.02 17.68
C ALA A 108 11.03 -13.79 17.25
N CYS A 109 11.60 -12.91 16.43
CA CYS A 109 10.88 -11.75 15.92
C CYS A 109 9.80 -12.19 14.93
N ARG A 110 8.56 -11.78 15.17
CA ARG A 110 7.43 -12.08 14.28
C ARG A 110 7.44 -11.15 13.06
N VAL A 111 7.25 -11.71 11.88
CA VAL A 111 7.02 -10.96 10.65
C VAL A 111 5.56 -11.12 10.25
N ILE A 112 4.82 -10.03 10.32
CA ILE A 112 3.38 -9.97 10.08
C ILE A 112 3.14 -9.25 8.77
N GLY A 113 2.64 -9.97 7.78
CA GLY A 113 2.28 -9.42 6.49
C GLY A 113 0.95 -8.68 6.55
N VAL A 114 0.85 -7.56 5.83
CA VAL A 114 -0.40 -6.78 5.78
C VAL A 114 -0.84 -6.57 4.35
N GLN A 115 -2.07 -6.95 4.04
CA GLN A 115 -2.72 -6.69 2.75
C GLN A 115 -3.95 -5.80 2.92
N ALA A 116 -4.32 -5.09 1.85
CA ALA A 116 -5.64 -4.47 1.78
C ALA A 116 -6.71 -5.57 1.65
N ALA A 117 -7.83 -5.40 2.36
CA ALA A 117 -8.95 -6.35 2.29
C ALA A 117 -9.53 -6.50 0.87
N GLY A 118 -9.38 -5.46 0.04
CA GLY A 118 -9.79 -5.49 -1.38
C GLY A 118 -8.77 -6.14 -2.32
N ALA A 119 -7.60 -6.60 -1.83
CA ALA A 119 -6.57 -7.26 -2.63
C ALA A 119 -5.78 -8.32 -1.82
N PRO A 120 -6.44 -9.34 -1.20
CA PRO A 120 -5.83 -10.26 -0.27
C PRO A 120 -5.19 -11.48 -0.95
N SER A 121 -4.54 -11.31 -2.09
CA SER A 121 -4.06 -12.42 -2.93
C SER A 121 -3.08 -13.37 -2.23
N MET A 122 -2.13 -12.86 -1.46
CA MET A 122 -1.18 -13.68 -0.70
C MET A 122 -1.86 -14.37 0.49
N ALA A 123 -2.72 -13.66 1.23
CA ALA A 123 -3.45 -14.22 2.36
C ALA A 123 -4.33 -15.41 1.94
N GLU A 124 -5.09 -15.25 0.86
CA GLU A 124 -5.94 -16.32 0.33
C GLU A 124 -5.11 -17.48 -0.24
N SER A 125 -3.98 -17.18 -0.90
CA SER A 125 -3.06 -18.21 -1.40
C SER A 125 -2.44 -19.04 -0.27
N LEU A 126 -1.96 -18.39 0.78
CA LEU A 126 -1.39 -19.08 1.96
C LEU A 126 -2.45 -19.90 2.70
N LYS A 127 -3.66 -19.38 2.84
CA LYS A 127 -4.78 -20.12 3.45
C LYS A 127 -5.15 -21.36 2.66
N LYS A 128 -5.10 -21.29 1.33
CA LYS A 128 -5.40 -22.43 0.45
C LYS A 128 -4.23 -23.41 0.30
N GLY A 129 -2.99 -22.93 0.56
CA GLY A 129 -1.76 -23.72 0.37
C GLY A 129 -1.25 -23.75 -1.08
N GLU A 130 -1.87 -22.98 -1.99
CA GLU A 130 -1.48 -22.85 -3.39
C GLU A 130 -1.70 -21.41 -3.88
N ILE A 131 -0.97 -21.01 -4.90
CA ILE A 131 -1.14 -19.68 -5.51
C ILE A 131 -2.51 -19.60 -6.18
N ILE A 132 -3.27 -18.57 -5.83
CA ILE A 132 -4.54 -18.24 -6.45
C ILE A 132 -4.46 -16.88 -7.15
N THR A 133 -5.22 -16.73 -8.20
CA THR A 133 -5.46 -15.46 -8.88
C THR A 133 -6.84 -14.93 -8.50
N LEU A 134 -6.89 -13.75 -7.91
CA LEU A 134 -8.15 -13.08 -7.60
C LEU A 134 -8.85 -12.62 -8.87
N SER A 135 -10.17 -12.77 -8.94
CA SER A 135 -10.99 -12.31 -10.07
C SER A 135 -10.95 -10.80 -10.24
N SER A 136 -10.94 -10.08 -9.11
CA SER A 136 -10.85 -8.62 -9.08
C SER A 136 -10.05 -8.16 -7.86
N VAL A 137 -9.49 -6.96 -7.94
CA VAL A 137 -8.84 -6.26 -6.82
C VAL A 137 -9.28 -4.80 -6.84
N ASP A 138 -9.66 -4.28 -5.69
CA ASP A 138 -10.04 -2.88 -5.53
C ASP A 138 -9.55 -2.34 -4.19
N THR A 139 -8.64 -1.36 -4.24
CA THR A 139 -8.06 -0.72 -3.06
C THR A 139 -7.41 0.61 -3.42
N ILE A 140 -7.40 1.56 -2.47
CA ILE A 140 -6.61 2.80 -2.54
C ILE A 140 -5.11 2.56 -2.37
N ALA A 141 -4.72 1.37 -1.93
CA ALA A 141 -3.32 0.97 -1.76
C ALA A 141 -2.75 0.42 -3.08
N ASP A 142 -2.61 1.29 -4.09
CA ASP A 142 -2.20 0.93 -5.46
C ASP A 142 -0.89 0.12 -5.51
N GLY A 143 0.08 0.45 -4.67
CA GLY A 143 1.38 -0.24 -4.63
C GLY A 143 1.32 -1.71 -4.22
N ILE A 144 0.20 -2.16 -3.63
CA ILE A 144 -0.05 -3.55 -3.23
C ILE A 144 -1.28 -4.17 -3.90
N LYS A 145 -1.82 -3.53 -4.93
CA LYS A 145 -2.99 -3.99 -5.70
C LYS A 145 -2.62 -5.10 -6.69
N VAL A 146 -2.31 -6.28 -6.18
CA VAL A 146 -1.79 -7.42 -6.96
C VAL A 146 -2.77 -8.59 -6.93
N LYS A 147 -3.16 -9.09 -8.11
CA LYS A 147 -4.11 -10.21 -8.25
C LYS A 147 -3.49 -11.56 -7.92
N THR A 148 -2.22 -11.74 -8.24
CA THR A 148 -1.54 -13.04 -8.17
C THR A 148 -0.17 -12.86 -7.51
N PRO A 149 0.16 -13.58 -6.42
CA PRO A 149 1.51 -13.61 -5.87
C PRO A 149 2.50 -14.21 -6.87
N GLY A 150 3.79 -13.88 -6.73
CA GLY A 150 4.84 -14.62 -7.44
C GLY A 150 5.04 -16.01 -6.84
N ASP A 151 5.53 -16.96 -7.62
CA ASP A 151 5.82 -18.32 -7.15
C ASP A 151 6.97 -18.32 -6.12
N LEU A 152 8.07 -17.64 -6.42
CA LEU A 152 9.20 -17.50 -5.49
C LEU A 152 8.80 -16.76 -4.22
N THR A 153 8.04 -15.67 -4.35
CA THR A 153 7.60 -14.86 -3.20
C THR A 153 6.56 -15.58 -2.35
N PHE A 154 5.69 -16.39 -2.95
CA PHE A 154 4.75 -17.25 -2.22
C PHE A 154 5.50 -18.28 -1.37
N ASP A 155 6.50 -18.96 -1.92
CA ASP A 155 7.32 -19.93 -1.18
C ASP A 155 8.06 -19.26 -0.02
N MET A 156 8.62 -18.06 -0.24
CA MET A 156 9.28 -17.28 0.82
C MET A 156 8.28 -16.87 1.93
N CYS A 157 7.11 -16.40 1.56
CA CYS A 157 6.07 -16.04 2.55
C CYS A 157 5.62 -17.27 3.34
N ARG A 158 5.37 -18.39 2.67
CA ARG A 158 4.96 -19.65 3.33
C ARG A 158 6.01 -20.14 4.34
N GLN A 159 7.28 -19.90 4.09
CA GLN A 159 8.37 -20.38 4.94
C GLN A 159 8.74 -19.44 6.09
N TYR A 160 8.67 -18.11 5.86
CA TYR A 160 9.28 -17.14 6.78
C TYR A 160 8.30 -16.11 7.36
N VAL A 161 7.07 -16.02 6.87
CA VAL A 161 6.06 -15.09 7.41
C VAL A 161 5.20 -15.81 8.44
N ASP A 162 5.05 -15.23 9.63
CA ASP A 162 4.33 -15.86 10.73
C ASP A 162 2.82 -15.73 10.60
N GLU A 163 2.36 -14.60 10.07
CA GLU A 163 0.94 -14.28 9.97
C GLU A 163 0.70 -13.29 8.83
N VAL A 164 -0.47 -13.38 8.20
CA VAL A 164 -0.93 -12.35 7.24
C VAL A 164 -2.29 -11.85 7.67
N VAL A 165 -2.40 -10.55 7.85
CA VAL A 165 -3.63 -9.85 8.24
C VAL A 165 -4.10 -8.90 7.14
N THR A 166 -5.37 -8.50 7.20
CA THR A 166 -5.94 -7.55 6.25
C THR A 166 -6.49 -6.31 6.95
N VAL A 167 -6.39 -5.17 6.26
CA VAL A 167 -6.94 -3.88 6.67
C VAL A 167 -7.93 -3.36 5.64
N THR A 168 -8.97 -2.69 6.09
CA THR A 168 -10.00 -2.09 5.23
C THR A 168 -9.53 -0.75 4.67
N GLU A 169 -10.19 -0.28 3.60
CA GLU A 169 -9.93 1.03 2.99
C GLU A 169 -10.03 2.19 4.00
N SER A 170 -11.01 2.14 4.89
CA SER A 170 -11.18 3.17 5.91
C SER A 170 -10.11 3.13 7.01
N GLU A 171 -9.59 1.96 7.35
CA GLU A 171 -8.46 1.82 8.27
C GLU A 171 -7.16 2.35 7.65
N ILE A 172 -6.95 2.09 6.36
CA ILE A 172 -5.81 2.64 5.61
C ILE A 172 -5.90 4.18 5.57
N ALA A 173 -7.06 4.74 5.23
CA ALA A 173 -7.26 6.18 5.18
C ALA A 173 -7.02 6.85 6.54
N SER A 174 -7.50 6.25 7.63
CA SER A 174 -7.28 6.74 9.00
C SER A 174 -5.79 6.68 9.38
N ALA A 175 -5.06 5.63 8.98
CA ALA A 175 -3.63 5.53 9.21
C ALA A 175 -2.84 6.62 8.48
N ILE A 176 -3.18 6.90 7.21
CA ILE A 176 -2.57 8.01 6.44
C ILE A 176 -2.81 9.35 7.13
N LEU A 177 -4.06 9.62 7.55
CA LEU A 177 -4.39 10.84 8.27
C LEU A 177 -3.59 10.95 9.58
N THR A 178 -3.49 9.87 10.35
CA THR A 178 -2.71 9.83 11.60
C THR A 178 -1.23 10.13 11.37
N VAL A 179 -0.63 9.54 10.34
CA VAL A 179 0.78 9.78 9.96
C VAL A 179 0.99 11.24 9.56
N LEU A 180 0.10 11.78 8.74
CA LEU A 180 0.15 13.17 8.30
C LEU A 180 0.02 14.14 9.50
N GLU A 181 -0.93 13.91 10.39
CA GLU A 181 -1.18 14.80 11.52
C GLU A 181 -0.12 14.72 12.61
N LYS A 182 0.33 13.51 12.96
CA LYS A 182 1.23 13.29 14.09
C LYS A 182 2.71 13.34 13.70
N GLN A 183 3.05 12.82 12.53
CA GLN A 183 4.45 12.73 12.08
C GLN A 183 4.80 13.75 10.99
N LYS A 184 3.82 14.45 10.40
CA LYS A 184 4.01 15.37 9.26
C LYS A 184 4.62 14.70 8.03
N LEU A 185 4.37 13.41 7.88
CA LEU A 185 4.80 12.61 6.74
C LEU A 185 3.63 12.31 5.82
N VAL A 186 3.88 12.34 4.52
CA VAL A 186 2.91 11.92 3.51
C VAL A 186 3.15 10.45 3.21
N ALA A 187 2.12 9.62 3.44
CA ALA A 187 2.13 8.20 3.12
C ALA A 187 1.15 7.89 1.98
N GLU A 188 1.53 6.98 1.10
CA GLU A 188 0.57 6.36 0.18
C GLU A 188 -0.18 5.20 0.84
N GLY A 189 -1.27 4.72 0.22
CA GLY A 189 -2.08 3.64 0.78
C GLY A 189 -1.28 2.38 1.09
N ALA A 190 -0.44 1.95 0.15
CA ALA A 190 0.44 0.79 0.35
C ALA A 190 1.46 0.97 1.47
N GLY A 191 1.98 2.20 1.62
CA GLY A 191 2.94 2.54 2.68
C GLY A 191 2.34 2.55 4.09
N ALA A 192 1.03 2.78 4.21
CA ALA A 192 0.37 2.97 5.50
C ALA A 192 -0.29 1.70 6.07
N VAL A 193 -0.40 0.60 5.31
CA VAL A 193 -1.15 -0.59 5.76
C VAL A 193 -0.56 -1.22 7.03
N GLY A 194 0.78 -1.20 7.19
CA GLY A 194 1.44 -1.70 8.41
C GLY A 194 1.03 -0.92 9.65
N ILE A 195 0.95 0.40 9.53
CA ILE A 195 0.49 1.30 10.59
C ILE A 195 -1.00 1.07 10.87
N ALA A 196 -1.83 0.90 9.83
CA ALA A 196 -3.23 0.58 9.99
C ALA A 196 -3.41 -0.73 10.77
N ALA A 197 -2.66 -1.78 10.44
CA ALA A 197 -2.73 -3.05 11.15
C ALA A 197 -2.37 -2.93 12.63
N ALA A 198 -1.35 -2.16 12.96
CA ALA A 198 -0.96 -1.88 14.35
C ALA A 198 -2.04 -1.06 15.09
N MET A 199 -2.54 0.02 14.49
CA MET A 199 -3.56 0.91 15.07
C MET A 199 -4.87 0.19 15.38
N TYR A 200 -5.28 -0.73 14.52
CA TYR A 200 -6.54 -1.46 14.64
C TYR A 200 -6.39 -2.87 15.22
N HIS A 201 -5.26 -3.14 15.89
CA HIS A 201 -5.00 -4.40 16.62
C HIS A 201 -5.28 -5.66 15.79
N LYS A 202 -4.84 -5.68 14.51
CA LYS A 202 -5.08 -6.81 13.61
C LYS A 202 -4.30 -8.07 13.99
N ALA A 203 -3.29 -7.96 14.84
CA ALA A 203 -2.55 -9.06 15.41
C ALA A 203 -2.36 -8.85 16.92
N SER A 204 -2.12 -9.92 17.66
CA SER A 204 -1.84 -9.84 19.10
C SER A 204 -0.43 -9.32 19.33
N ILE A 205 -0.33 -8.07 19.79
CA ILE A 205 0.94 -7.32 19.98
C ILE A 205 1.01 -6.62 21.35
N GLU A 206 0.12 -6.92 22.25
CA GLU A 206 0.10 -6.28 23.56
C GLU A 206 1.40 -6.54 24.34
N GLY A 207 2.00 -5.46 24.86
CA GLY A 207 3.27 -5.51 25.59
C GLY A 207 4.50 -5.78 24.74
N GLN A 208 4.38 -5.78 23.41
CA GLN A 208 5.48 -6.02 22.47
C GLN A 208 6.08 -4.71 21.92
N THR A 209 7.37 -4.74 21.63
CA THR A 209 8.03 -3.71 20.83
C THR A 209 7.77 -3.98 19.35
N VAL A 210 7.06 -3.07 18.70
CA VAL A 210 6.56 -3.26 17.33
C VAL A 210 7.17 -2.24 16.37
N CYS A 211 7.59 -2.73 15.20
CA CYS A 211 7.93 -1.90 14.05
C CYS A 211 6.83 -1.99 13.00
N ALA A 212 6.21 -0.88 12.64
CA ALA A 212 5.30 -0.80 11.51
C ALA A 212 6.00 -0.07 10.35
N LEU A 213 6.19 -0.77 9.25
CA LEU A 213 6.92 -0.24 8.10
C LEU A 213 6.09 0.78 7.34
N LEU A 214 6.61 2.02 7.24
CA LEU A 214 6.11 3.06 6.34
C LEU A 214 6.91 3.00 5.03
N SER A 215 6.41 2.30 4.02
CA SER A 215 7.20 1.88 2.86
C SER A 215 7.13 2.81 1.66
N GLY A 216 6.28 3.84 1.66
CA GLY A 216 6.17 4.74 0.51
C GLY A 216 5.23 5.93 0.73
N GLY A 217 5.40 6.95 -0.13
CA GLY A 217 4.62 8.19 -0.11
C GLY A 217 4.32 8.73 -1.52
N ASN A 218 4.40 7.90 -2.55
CA ASN A 218 4.15 8.31 -3.94
C ASN A 218 2.65 8.33 -4.26
N VAL A 219 1.93 9.26 -3.65
CA VAL A 219 0.49 9.51 -3.83
C VAL A 219 0.29 10.83 -4.57
N ASP A 220 -0.66 10.87 -5.51
CA ASP A 220 -1.05 12.14 -6.13
C ASP A 220 -1.99 12.96 -5.22
N VAL A 221 -2.03 14.28 -5.45
CA VAL A 221 -2.75 15.22 -4.58
C VAL A 221 -4.26 14.97 -4.58
N THR A 222 -4.84 14.60 -5.71
CA THR A 222 -6.28 14.29 -5.83
C THR A 222 -6.64 13.01 -5.07
N MET A 223 -5.78 12.01 -5.12
CA MET A 223 -5.96 10.80 -4.34
C MET A 223 -5.80 11.10 -2.83
N LEU A 224 -4.81 11.91 -2.47
CA LEU A 224 -4.59 12.32 -1.08
C LEU A 224 -5.81 13.06 -0.51
N GLU A 225 -6.40 13.98 -1.26
CA GLU A 225 -7.64 14.68 -0.84
C GLU A 225 -8.77 13.68 -0.53
N ARG A 226 -9.02 12.71 -1.43
CA ARG A 226 -10.05 11.67 -1.22
C ARG A 226 -9.76 10.79 -0.01
N ILE A 227 -8.48 10.46 0.22
CA ILE A 227 -8.05 9.66 1.37
C ILE A 227 -8.28 10.44 2.68
N LEU A 228 -7.89 11.72 2.72
CA LEU A 228 -8.09 12.56 3.90
C LEU A 228 -9.56 12.73 4.22
N THR A 229 -10.41 12.97 3.23
CA THR A 229 -11.86 13.06 3.42
C THR A 229 -12.42 11.78 4.04
N ARG A 230 -12.01 10.60 3.57
CA ARG A 230 -12.41 9.30 4.17
C ARG A 230 -11.89 9.13 5.59
N GLY A 231 -10.63 9.51 5.85
CA GLY A 231 -10.03 9.45 7.17
C GLY A 231 -10.79 10.32 8.18
N LEU A 232 -11.09 11.57 7.83
CA LEU A 232 -11.85 12.50 8.64
C LEU A 232 -13.27 11.99 8.94
N ALA A 233 -13.95 11.41 7.94
CA ALA A 233 -15.26 10.81 8.13
C ALA A 233 -15.21 9.60 9.07
N LYS A 234 -14.20 8.73 8.94
CA LYS A 234 -14.00 7.57 9.81
C LYS A 234 -13.77 7.96 11.28
N GLU A 235 -13.09 9.06 11.51
CA GLU A 235 -12.84 9.60 12.85
C GLU A 235 -14.00 10.43 13.40
N GLY A 236 -15.10 10.56 12.64
CA GLY A 236 -16.26 11.35 13.05
C GLY A 236 -16.01 12.87 13.05
N ARG A 237 -14.96 13.35 12.38
CA ARG A 237 -14.59 14.78 12.30
C ARG A 237 -15.33 15.52 11.19
N THR A 238 -15.83 14.80 10.21
CA THR A 238 -16.71 15.30 9.15
C THR A 238 -17.88 14.36 8.97
N VAL A 239 -19.04 14.91 8.63
CA VAL A 239 -20.25 14.16 8.30
C VAL A 239 -20.91 14.84 7.11
N THR A 240 -21.36 14.04 6.16
CA THR A 240 -22.22 14.51 5.06
C THR A 240 -23.61 13.94 5.25
N PHE A 241 -24.60 14.79 5.27
CA PHE A 241 -26.00 14.39 5.31
C PHE A 241 -26.81 15.23 4.34
N SER A 242 -27.89 14.67 3.84
CA SER A 242 -28.85 15.36 2.99
C SER A 242 -30.17 15.53 3.73
N THR A 243 -30.76 16.71 3.64
CA THR A 243 -32.07 17.00 4.22
C THR A 243 -32.92 17.72 3.21
N VAL A 244 -34.23 17.53 3.34
CA VAL A 244 -35.22 18.29 2.55
C VAL A 244 -35.81 19.34 3.45
N LEU A 245 -35.65 20.59 3.05
CA LEU A 245 -36.26 21.74 3.77
C LEU A 245 -37.52 22.20 3.04
N PRO A 246 -38.55 22.67 3.75
CA PRO A 246 -39.72 23.29 3.13
C PRO A 246 -39.28 24.57 2.41
N ASP A 247 -39.89 24.82 1.24
CA ASP A 247 -39.67 26.06 0.48
C ASP A 247 -40.43 27.22 1.13
N GLN A 248 -39.89 27.74 2.23
CA GLN A 248 -40.44 28.81 3.03
C GLN A 248 -39.32 29.75 3.51
N PRO A 249 -39.62 31.07 3.68
CA PRO A 249 -38.66 31.97 4.30
C PRO A 249 -38.20 31.47 5.67
N HIS A 250 -36.92 31.66 5.96
CA HIS A 250 -36.21 31.23 7.18
C HIS A 250 -35.98 29.72 7.38
N ALA A 251 -36.47 28.82 6.54
CA ALA A 251 -36.29 27.39 6.73
C ALA A 251 -34.79 26.99 6.78
N LEU A 252 -33.98 27.49 5.84
CA LEU A 252 -32.52 27.26 5.83
C LEU A 252 -31.85 27.94 7.04
N ALA A 253 -32.24 29.18 7.38
CA ALA A 253 -31.62 29.87 8.50
C ALA A 253 -31.86 29.13 9.82
N SER A 254 -33.08 28.68 10.09
CA SER A 254 -33.39 27.92 11.29
C SER A 254 -32.68 26.59 11.35
N PHE A 255 -32.49 25.92 10.20
CA PHE A 255 -31.67 24.69 10.13
C PHE A 255 -30.21 24.97 10.48
N LEU A 256 -29.61 26.02 9.92
CA LEU A 256 -28.24 26.41 10.20
C LEU A 256 -28.02 26.87 11.66
N GLU A 257 -29.03 27.51 12.28
CA GLU A 257 -28.98 27.82 13.71
C GLU A 257 -28.91 26.57 14.58
N VAL A 258 -29.66 25.53 14.25
CA VAL A 258 -29.57 24.23 14.95
C VAL A 258 -28.19 23.64 14.79
N VAL A 259 -27.64 23.57 13.56
CA VAL A 259 -26.31 23.05 13.31
C VAL A 259 -25.26 23.82 14.10
N SER A 260 -25.34 25.15 14.09
CA SER A 260 -24.41 26.02 14.84
C SER A 260 -24.52 25.82 16.35
N SER A 261 -25.74 25.64 16.89
CA SER A 261 -25.98 25.43 18.33
C SER A 261 -25.32 24.11 18.83
N LEU A 262 -25.11 23.15 17.95
CA LEU A 262 -24.39 21.91 18.23
C LEU A 262 -22.86 22.05 18.12
N GLY A 263 -22.36 23.25 17.83
CA GLY A 263 -20.93 23.49 17.65
C GLY A 263 -20.34 22.95 16.34
N ALA A 264 -21.19 22.57 15.39
CA ALA A 264 -20.75 22.10 14.08
C ALA A 264 -20.52 23.28 13.12
N ASN A 265 -19.51 23.15 12.26
CA ASN A 265 -19.24 24.10 11.20
C ASN A 265 -19.71 23.52 9.86
N VAL A 266 -20.42 24.35 9.08
CA VAL A 266 -20.84 23.96 7.72
C VAL A 266 -19.72 24.31 6.75
N LEU A 267 -19.32 23.34 5.95
CA LEU A 267 -18.23 23.49 4.96
C LEU A 267 -18.76 23.84 3.57
N ASP A 268 -19.84 23.18 3.13
CA ASP A 268 -20.53 23.35 1.82
C ASP A 268 -21.99 22.90 1.88
#